data_7273cf28720c64faeec3601a43aef235
#
_entry.id   7273cf28720c64faeec3601a43aef235
#
_cell.length_a   1.000
_cell.length_b   1.000
_cell.length_c   1.000
_cell.angle_alpha   90.00
_cell.angle_beta   90.00
_cell.angle_gamma   90.00
#
_symmetry.space_group_name_H-M   'P 1'
#
loop_
_entity.id
_entity.type
_entity.pdbx_description
1 polymer ?
#
loop_
_entity_poly.entity_id
_entity_poly.type
_entity_poly.pdbx_seq_one_letter_code
_entity_poly.pdbx_strand_id
1 'polypeptide(L)' 'MDQSSSSQDLRGNNAAVIYRELPVGARVKRTDGAILEVTGNPGDGAWLLVRIVEDPNDPSRVGQEDIVFFTDVEAVV' A
#
# COMPACT_ATOMS: atom_id res chain seq x y z
N MET A 1 3.34 24.34 -11.70
CA MET A 1 3.57 23.90 -11.11
C MET A 1 3.94 23.54 -10.74
N ASP A 2 3.66 23.36 -10.85
CA ASP A 2 3.97 22.71 -10.27
C ASP A 2 4.02 22.18 -9.99
N GLN A 3 3.60 21.90 -10.13
CA GLN A 3 3.64 21.28 -9.53
C GLN A 3 3.88 20.61 -9.52
N SER A 4 3.65 20.55 -10.01
CA SER A 4 3.93 19.72 -9.74
C SER A 4 4.38 19.37 -9.61
N SER A 5 4.25 19.24 -9.85
CA SER A 5 4.72 18.68 -9.41
C SER A 5 4.91 18.31 -9.01
N SER A 6 4.69 18.01 -8.96
CA SER A 6 4.83 17.58 -8.32
C SER A 6 4.66 16.65 -8.06
N SER A 7 4.14 16.40 -8.32
CA SER A 7 3.70 15.22 -7.92
C SER A 7 4.56 14.11 -8.15
N GLN A 8 5.07 13.91 -9.10
CA GLN A 8 5.93 12.83 -9.33
C GLN A 8 6.99 12.73 -8.37
N ASP A 9 7.16 13.71 -7.68
CA ASP A 9 8.19 13.71 -6.73
C ASP A 9 7.83 12.99 -5.51
N LEU A 10 6.66 12.46 -5.43
CA LEU A 10 6.28 11.66 -4.31
C LEU A 10 6.99 10.36 -4.27
N ARG A 11 7.56 9.96 -5.36
CA ARG A 11 8.20 8.67 -5.43
C ARG A 11 9.41 8.60 -4.56
N GLY A 12 9.65 7.46 -3.96
CA GLY A 12 10.84 7.18 -3.22
C GLY A 12 10.95 7.98 -1.95
N ASN A 13 11.31 9.21 -2.06
CA ASN A 13 11.65 9.99 -0.89
C ASN A 13 10.50 10.16 0.06
N ASN A 14 9.28 10.16 -0.44
CA ASN A 14 8.12 10.42 0.39
C ASN A 14 7.30 9.18 0.66
N ALA A 15 7.80 8.00 0.28
CA ALA A 15 7.02 6.80 0.37
C ALA A 15 6.56 6.51 1.78
N ALA A 16 7.45 6.64 2.76
CA ALA A 16 7.08 6.34 4.14
C ALA A 16 6.04 7.31 4.66
N VAL A 17 6.11 8.57 4.26
CA VAL A 17 5.11 9.54 4.67
C VAL A 17 3.77 9.22 4.07
N ILE A 18 3.75 8.86 2.79
CA ILE A 18 2.52 8.50 2.11
C ILE A 18 1.87 7.30 2.79
N TYR A 19 2.65 6.27 3.05
CA TYR A 19 2.10 5.06 3.65
C TYR A 19 1.61 5.31 5.07
N ARG A 20 2.28 6.18 5.81
CA ARG A 20 1.87 6.52 7.15
C ARG A 20 0.50 7.20 7.16
N GLU A 21 0.14 7.85 6.06
CA GLU A 21 -1.10 8.61 5.97
C GLU A 21 -2.19 7.91 5.18
N LEU A 22 -1.96 6.69 4.70
CA LEU A 22 -2.97 6.00 3.92
C LEU A 22 -4.19 5.69 4.77
N PRO A 23 -5.38 6.05 4.30
CA PRO A 23 -6.59 5.79 5.06
C PRO A 23 -7.04 4.33 4.90
N VAL A 24 -7.86 3.89 5.83
CA VAL A 24 -8.56 2.63 5.70
C VAL A 24 -9.39 2.69 4.42
N GLY A 25 -9.35 1.62 3.65
CA GLY A 25 -10.03 1.55 2.35
C GLY A 25 -9.12 1.85 1.17
N ALA A 26 -7.94 2.43 1.41
CA ALA A 26 -6.99 2.63 0.33
C ALA A 26 -6.48 1.28 -0.16
N ARG A 27 -6.09 1.22 -1.43
CA ARG A 27 -5.58 -0.02 -2.00
C ARG A 27 -4.15 0.15 -2.44
N VAL A 28 -3.37 -0.90 -2.23
CA VAL A 28 -1.97 -0.92 -2.61
C VAL A 28 -1.68 -2.21 -3.35
N LYS A 29 -0.66 -2.17 -4.21
CA LYS A 29 -0.20 -3.34 -4.93
C LYS A 29 1.10 -3.79 -4.30
N ARG A 30 1.14 -5.06 -3.92
CA ARG A 30 2.34 -5.67 -3.35
C ARG A 30 3.27 -6.09 -4.49
N THR A 31 4.55 -6.24 -4.18
CA THR A 31 5.56 -6.53 -5.20
C THR A 31 5.33 -7.86 -5.90
N ASP A 32 4.58 -8.79 -5.29
CA ASP A 32 4.24 -10.05 -5.92
C ASP A 32 2.97 -9.97 -6.77
N GLY A 33 2.38 -8.79 -6.91
CA GLY A 33 1.20 -8.58 -7.75
C GLY A 33 -0.12 -8.60 -7.01
N ALA A 34 -0.12 -8.91 -5.71
CA ALA A 34 -1.35 -8.93 -4.94
C ALA A 34 -1.88 -7.51 -4.74
N ILE A 35 -3.21 -7.37 -4.74
CA ILE A 35 -3.87 -6.11 -4.43
C ILE A 35 -4.43 -6.23 -3.03
N LEU A 36 -4.11 -5.25 -2.19
CA LEU A 36 -4.45 -5.26 -0.79
C LEU A 36 -5.24 -4.01 -0.44
N GLU A 37 -6.19 -4.16 0.45
CA GLU A 37 -6.97 -3.01 0.94
C GLU A 37 -6.58 -2.75 2.39
N VAL A 38 -6.27 -1.50 2.70
CA VAL A 38 -5.86 -1.12 4.05
C VAL A 38 -7.05 -1.24 4.98
N THR A 39 -6.89 -2.01 6.05
CA THR A 39 -7.91 -2.17 7.08
C THR A 39 -7.48 -1.52 8.40
N GLY A 40 -6.21 -1.20 8.55
CA GLY A 40 -5.72 -0.48 9.70
C GLY A 40 -4.35 0.10 9.41
N ASN A 41 -4.09 1.27 9.97
CA ASN A 41 -2.81 1.94 9.74
C ASN A 41 -2.32 2.51 11.07
N PRO A 42 -1.27 1.91 11.67
CA PRO A 42 -0.75 2.41 12.94
C PRO A 42 -0.07 3.77 12.83
N GLY A 43 0.26 4.19 11.58
CA GLY A 43 0.78 5.53 11.40
C GLY A 43 2.28 5.68 11.59
N ASP A 44 3.03 4.58 11.69
CA ASP A 44 4.47 4.68 11.89
C ASP A 44 5.25 4.61 10.58
N GLY A 45 4.56 4.37 9.45
CA GLY A 45 5.21 4.36 8.14
C GLY A 45 5.95 3.08 7.83
N ALA A 46 5.84 2.06 8.68
CA ALA A 46 6.58 0.82 8.49
C ALA A 46 5.70 -0.30 7.95
N TRP A 47 4.46 -0.41 8.41
CA TRP A 47 3.60 -1.52 8.02
C TRP A 47 2.13 -1.12 8.10
N LEU A 48 1.30 -1.92 7.44
CA LEU A 48 -0.14 -1.68 7.35
C LEU A 48 -0.86 -3.00 7.61
N LEU A 49 -2.04 -2.90 8.21
CA LEU A 49 -2.96 -4.03 8.26
C LEU A 49 -3.79 -3.99 6.99
N VAL A 50 -3.95 -5.14 6.34
CA VAL A 50 -4.60 -5.21 5.03
C VAL A 50 -5.48 -6.43 4.94
N ARG A 51 -6.40 -6.37 3.97
CA ARG A 51 -7.15 -7.55 3.51
C ARG A 51 -6.76 -7.78 2.06
N ILE A 52 -6.56 -9.03 1.70
CA ILE A 52 -6.17 -9.40 0.35
C ILE A 52 -7.39 -9.32 -0.55
N VAL A 53 -7.32 -8.46 -1.57
CA VAL A 53 -8.40 -8.27 -2.53
C VAL A 53 -8.21 -9.15 -3.75
N GLU A 54 -6.97 -9.23 -4.23
CA GLU A 54 -6.61 -10.09 -5.35
C GLU A 54 -5.24 -10.67 -5.07
N ASP A 55 -5.06 -11.94 -5.40
CA ASP A 55 -3.77 -12.58 -5.26
C ASP A 55 -3.58 -13.53 -6.45
N PRO A 56 -2.91 -13.08 -7.51
CA PRO A 56 -2.74 -13.91 -8.70
C PRO A 56 -1.91 -15.15 -8.45
N ASN A 57 -1.08 -15.16 -7.41
CA ASN A 57 -0.26 -16.31 -7.10
C ASN A 57 -0.97 -17.33 -6.21
N ASP A 58 -1.97 -16.88 -5.46
CA ASP A 58 -2.71 -17.77 -4.56
C ASP A 58 -4.10 -17.19 -4.33
N PRO A 59 -5.02 -17.42 -5.29
CA PRO A 59 -6.37 -16.84 -5.18
C PRO A 59 -7.13 -17.29 -3.93
N SER A 60 -6.73 -18.40 -3.31
CA SER A 60 -7.42 -18.87 -2.11
C SER A 60 -7.20 -17.93 -0.92
N ARG A 61 -6.25 -17.00 -1.01
CA ARG A 61 -6.00 -16.08 0.07
C ARG A 61 -6.88 -14.83 0.01
N VAL A 62 -7.62 -14.65 -1.05
CA VAL A 62 -8.50 -13.48 -1.18
C VAL A 62 -9.49 -13.46 -0.02
N GLY A 63 -9.61 -12.29 0.62
CA GLY A 63 -10.46 -12.12 1.79
C GLY A 63 -9.75 -12.29 3.12
N GLN A 64 -8.54 -12.83 3.13
CA GLN A 64 -7.79 -13.00 4.36
C GLN A 64 -7.12 -11.70 4.78
N GLU A 65 -6.94 -11.55 6.08
CA GLU A 65 -6.22 -10.40 6.64
C GLU A 65 -4.75 -10.73 6.74
N ASP A 66 -3.92 -9.71 6.59
CA ASP A 66 -2.48 -9.89 6.62
C ASP A 66 -1.84 -8.56 7.01
N ILE A 67 -0.54 -8.57 7.14
CA ILE A 67 0.26 -7.38 7.37
C ILE A 67 1.16 -7.21 6.16
N VAL A 68 1.31 -5.95 5.70
CA VAL A 68 2.27 -5.67 4.64
C VAL A 68 3.24 -4.59 5.13
N PHE A 69 4.52 -4.80 4.88
CA PHE A 69 5.52 -3.78 5.16
C PHE A 69 5.65 -2.88 3.94
N PHE A 70 5.92 -1.59 4.17
CA PHE A 70 5.94 -0.67 3.03
C PHE A 70 7.03 -1.04 2.03
N THR A 71 8.08 -1.76 2.46
CA THR A 71 9.12 -2.20 1.54
C THR A 71 8.59 -3.21 0.52
N ASP A 72 7.45 -3.85 0.78
CA ASP A 72 6.84 -4.78 -0.14
C ASP A 72 5.72 -4.16 -0.96
N VAL A 73 5.45 -2.88 -0.77
CA VAL A 73 4.42 -2.18 -1.53
C VAL A 73 5.07 -1.56 -2.76
N GLU A 74 4.49 -1.88 -3.92
CA GLU A 74 5.00 -1.39 -5.19
C GLU A 74 4.34 -0.06 -5.56
N ALA A 75 3.05 0.08 -5.29
CA ALA A 75 2.31 1.26 -5.72
C ALA A 75 1.01 1.38 -4.93
N VAL A 76 0.50 2.59 -4.87
CA VAL A 76 -0.87 2.85 -4.42
C VAL A 76 -1.74 2.83 -5.67
N VAL A 77 -2.80 2.07 -5.65
CA VAL A 77 -3.63 1.87 -6.85
C VAL A 77 -5.06 2.38 -6.67
#